data_96f6a8d126ad7632b9b1d4a4abde2b20
#
_entry.id   96f6a8d126ad7632b9b1d4a4abde2b20
#
_cell.length_a   1.000
_cell.length_b   1.000
_cell.length_c   1.000
_cell.angle_alpha   90.00
_cell.angle_beta   90.00
_cell.angle_gamma   90.00
#
_symmetry.space_group_name_H-M   'P 1'
#
loop_
_entity.id
_entity.type
_entity.pdbx_description
1 polymer ?
#
loop_
_entity_poly.entity_id
_entity_poly.type
_entity_poly.pdbx_seq_one_letter_code
_entity_poly.pdbx_strand_id
1 'polypeptide(L)'
;MILEEMYNGRFYPCETVVADSPRFKQAVKASAALMDTLSEHLSKEDYTLVEELRAQVAIAQCEENESHFKYGFSAGLLVQQEAYAQVSQKDKE
;
A
#
# COMPACT_ATOMS: atom_id res chain seq x y z
N MET A 1 -8.93 8.46 20.21
CA MET A 1 -7.46 8.65 20.25
C MET A 1 -6.76 7.42 19.68
N ILE A 2 -5.67 7.62 18.96
CA ILE A 2 -4.96 6.51 18.29
C ILE A 2 -4.43 5.49 19.29
N LEU A 3 -3.92 5.94 20.44
CA LEU A 3 -3.40 5.02 21.44
C LEU A 3 -4.47 4.07 21.97
N GLU A 4 -5.67 4.55 22.19
CA GLU A 4 -6.78 3.71 22.61
C GLU A 4 -7.17 2.70 21.52
N GLU A 5 -7.18 3.13 20.28
CA GLU A 5 -7.49 2.27 19.15
C GLU A 5 -6.43 1.17 19.00
N MET A 6 -5.15 1.51 19.18
CA MET A 6 -4.08 0.53 19.15
C MET A 6 -4.20 -0.49 20.28
N TYR A 7 -4.48 -0.01 21.50
CA TYR A 7 -4.63 -0.89 22.65
C TYR A 7 -5.79 -1.87 22.46
N ASN A 8 -6.89 -1.39 21.90
CA ASN A 8 -8.08 -2.21 21.69
C ASN A 8 -8.03 -3.03 20.41
N GLY A 9 -6.91 -3.00 19.68
CA GLY A 9 -6.75 -3.77 18.47
C GLY A 9 -7.58 -3.26 17.29
N ARG A 10 -7.94 -1.99 17.28
CA ARG A 10 -8.77 -1.39 16.22
C ARG A 10 -8.01 -0.48 15.26
N PHE A 11 -6.70 -0.39 15.41
CA PHE A 11 -5.86 0.42 14.53
C PHE A 11 -5.19 -0.47 13.50
N TYR A 12 -5.79 -0.56 12.31
CA TYR A 12 -5.31 -1.38 11.21
C TYR A 12 -5.23 -0.53 9.94
N PRO A 13 -4.24 0.36 9.82
CA PRO A 13 -4.20 1.25 8.65
C PRO A 13 -4.08 0.52 7.32
N CYS A 14 -3.43 -0.65 7.29
CA CYS A 14 -3.30 -1.43 6.06
C CYS A 14 -4.62 -2.06 5.62
N GLU A 15 -5.55 -2.28 6.55
CA GLU A 15 -6.86 -2.88 6.25
C GLU A 15 -7.94 -1.83 6.04
N THR A 16 -7.83 -0.69 6.74
CA THR A 16 -8.87 0.34 6.71
C THR A 16 -8.67 1.37 5.60
N VAL A 17 -7.44 1.54 5.12
CA VAL A 17 -7.13 2.47 4.04
C VAL A 17 -7.18 1.74 2.71
N VAL A 18 -8.18 2.06 1.90
CA VAL A 18 -8.37 1.47 0.57
C VAL A 18 -8.25 2.59 -0.45
N ALA A 19 -7.49 2.34 -1.51
CA ALA A 19 -7.37 3.31 -2.59
C ALA A 19 -8.73 3.50 -3.26
N ASP A 20 -9.17 4.75 -3.40
CA ASP A 20 -10.48 5.08 -3.98
C ASP A 20 -10.40 6.20 -5.01
N SER A 21 -9.19 6.60 -5.42
CA SER A 21 -9.04 7.66 -6.42
C SER A 21 -9.67 7.24 -7.75
N PRO A 22 -10.13 8.21 -8.57
CA PRO A 22 -10.65 7.90 -9.91
C PRO A 22 -9.62 7.16 -10.77
N ARG A 23 -8.34 7.51 -10.64
CA ARG A 23 -7.26 6.85 -11.40
C ARG A 23 -7.13 5.38 -10.98
N PHE A 24 -7.23 5.09 -9.70
CA PHE A 24 -7.19 3.71 -9.21
C PHE A 24 -8.37 2.91 -9.76
N LYS A 25 -9.57 3.46 -9.68
CA LYS A 25 -10.78 2.80 -10.18
C LYS A 25 -10.72 2.53 -11.67
N GLN A 26 -10.21 3.50 -12.43
CA GLN A 26 -10.01 3.34 -13.88
C GLN A 26 -9.01 2.22 -14.19
N ALA A 27 -7.90 2.18 -13.46
CA ALA A 27 -6.88 1.14 -13.65
C ALA A 27 -7.42 -0.26 -13.35
N VAL A 28 -8.24 -0.40 -12.31
CA VAL A 28 -8.88 -1.67 -11.98
C VAL A 28 -9.81 -2.12 -13.10
N LYS A 29 -10.64 -1.21 -13.62
CA LYS A 29 -11.53 -1.52 -14.74
C LYS A 29 -10.76 -1.90 -16.00
N ALA A 30 -9.71 -1.14 -16.32
CA ALA A 30 -8.89 -1.41 -17.48
C ALA A 30 -8.19 -2.77 -17.36
N SER A 31 -7.70 -3.09 -16.19
CA SER A 31 -7.06 -4.38 -15.92
C SER A 31 -8.05 -5.54 -16.13
N ALA A 32 -9.26 -5.42 -15.62
CA ALA A 32 -10.29 -6.44 -15.79
C ALA A 32 -10.66 -6.63 -17.26
N ALA A 33 -10.80 -5.53 -18.00
CA ALA A 33 -11.12 -5.58 -19.43
C ALA A 33 -10.00 -6.25 -20.22
N LEU A 34 -8.74 -5.95 -19.90
CA LEU A 34 -7.60 -6.58 -20.55
C LEU A 34 -7.53 -8.08 -20.27
N MET A 35 -7.83 -8.48 -19.04
CA MET A 35 -7.88 -9.91 -18.68
C MET A 35 -8.98 -10.64 -19.46
N ASP A 36 -10.14 -10.02 -19.62
CA ASP A 36 -11.22 -10.60 -20.43
C ASP A 36 -10.78 -10.77 -21.89
N THR A 37 -10.13 -9.76 -22.45
CA THR A 37 -9.60 -9.83 -23.81
C THR A 37 -8.58 -10.95 -23.95
N LEU A 38 -7.67 -11.07 -22.99
CA LEU A 38 -6.66 -12.13 -23.02
C LEU A 38 -7.30 -13.51 -22.93
N SER A 39 -8.35 -13.66 -22.12
CA SER A 39 -9.03 -14.95 -21.99
C SER A 39 -9.65 -15.41 -23.31
N GLU A 40 -10.04 -14.46 -24.17
CA GLU A 40 -10.61 -14.76 -25.49
C GLU A 40 -9.54 -15.09 -26.53
N HIS A 41 -8.35 -14.51 -26.41
CA HIS A 41 -7.28 -14.62 -27.42
C HIS A 41 -6.27 -15.74 -27.11
N LEU A 42 -6.12 -16.13 -25.86
CA LEU A 42 -5.11 -17.08 -25.46
C LEU A 42 -5.70 -18.48 -25.28
N SER A 43 -4.86 -19.51 -25.44
CA SER A 43 -5.22 -20.86 -25.03
C SER A 43 -5.44 -20.89 -23.53
N LYS A 44 -6.13 -21.93 -23.05
CA LYS A 44 -6.36 -22.11 -21.62
C LYS A 44 -5.05 -22.20 -20.85
N GLU A 45 -4.06 -22.88 -21.43
CA GLU A 45 -2.74 -23.04 -20.79
C GLU A 45 -2.00 -21.70 -20.69
N ASP A 46 -1.99 -20.92 -21.76
CA ASP A 46 -1.34 -19.61 -21.78
C ASP A 46 -2.04 -18.64 -20.84
N TYR A 47 -3.37 -18.66 -20.81
CA TYR A 47 -4.12 -17.81 -19.89
C TYR A 47 -3.81 -18.13 -18.43
N THR A 48 -3.62 -19.42 -18.09
CA THR A 48 -3.23 -19.84 -16.76
C THR A 48 -1.88 -19.24 -16.36
N LEU A 49 -0.92 -19.18 -17.31
CA LEU A 49 0.36 -18.52 -17.05
C LEU A 49 0.20 -17.03 -16.76
N VAL A 50 -0.71 -16.37 -17.46
CA VAL A 50 -1.00 -14.95 -17.20
C VAL A 50 -1.60 -14.77 -15.81
N GLU A 51 -2.49 -15.65 -15.40
CA GLU A 51 -3.06 -15.61 -14.05
C GLU A 51 -1.99 -15.83 -12.98
N GLU A 52 -1.07 -16.75 -13.20
CA GLU A 52 0.05 -16.99 -12.30
C GLU A 52 0.96 -15.77 -12.20
N LEU A 53 1.27 -15.15 -13.33
CA LEU A 53 2.07 -13.91 -13.34
C LEU A 53 1.37 -12.82 -12.53
N ARG A 54 0.07 -12.65 -12.74
CA ARG A 54 -0.71 -11.67 -12.02
C ARG A 54 -0.68 -11.91 -10.50
N ALA A 55 -0.78 -13.18 -10.10
CA ALA A 55 -0.72 -13.55 -8.69
C ALA A 55 0.64 -13.20 -8.08
N GLN A 56 1.74 -13.49 -8.80
CA GLN A 56 3.08 -13.20 -8.31
C GLN A 56 3.33 -11.69 -8.22
N VAL A 57 2.84 -10.92 -9.20
CA VAL A 57 2.93 -9.46 -9.16
C VAL A 57 2.16 -8.90 -7.95
N ALA A 58 1.00 -9.46 -7.65
CA ALA A 58 0.21 -9.03 -6.48
C ALA A 58 0.94 -9.32 -5.17
N ILE A 59 1.61 -10.47 -5.06
CA ILE A 59 2.41 -10.80 -3.88
C ILE A 59 3.56 -9.81 -3.72
N ALA A 60 4.29 -9.53 -4.80
CA ALA A 60 5.38 -8.57 -4.78
C ALA A 60 4.88 -7.17 -4.37
N GLN A 61 3.72 -6.77 -4.86
CA GLN A 61 3.14 -5.47 -4.53
C GLN A 61 2.75 -5.39 -3.05
N CYS A 62 2.21 -6.46 -2.48
CA CYS A 62 1.89 -6.51 -1.05
C CYS A 62 3.13 -6.36 -0.18
N GLU A 63 4.22 -7.04 -0.55
CA GLU A 63 5.49 -6.94 0.18
C GLU A 63 6.06 -5.53 0.10
N GLU A 64 5.99 -4.92 -1.09
CA GLU A 64 6.46 -3.56 -1.30
C GLU A 64 5.63 -2.56 -0.48
N ASN A 65 4.32 -2.73 -0.46
CA ASN A 65 3.42 -1.87 0.32
C ASN A 65 3.73 -1.95 1.81
N GLU A 66 4.01 -3.14 2.32
CA GLU A 66 4.41 -3.33 3.72
C GLU A 66 5.72 -2.60 4.02
N SER A 67 6.69 -2.71 3.13
CA SER A 67 7.98 -2.01 3.29
C SER A 67 7.81 -0.51 3.28
N HIS A 68 7.00 0.02 2.36
CA HIS A 68 6.71 1.45 2.29
C HIS A 68 6.00 1.95 3.56
N PHE A 69 5.06 1.18 4.08
CA PHE A 69 4.38 1.53 5.32
C PHE A 69 5.36 1.62 6.49
N LYS A 70 6.19 0.59 6.66
CA LYS A 70 7.16 0.55 7.75
C LYS A 70 8.14 1.71 7.67
N TYR A 71 8.67 1.97 6.48
CA TYR A 71 9.61 3.07 6.27
C TYR A 71 8.94 4.42 6.51
N GLY A 72 7.78 4.64 5.94
CA GLY A 72 7.07 5.92 6.07
C GLY A 72 6.72 6.24 7.52
N PHE A 73 6.25 5.24 8.26
CA PHE A 73 5.92 5.41 9.68
C PHE A 73 7.17 5.77 10.48
N SER A 74 8.25 5.03 10.26
CA SER A 74 9.52 5.25 10.98
C SER A 74 10.11 6.61 10.62
N ALA A 75 10.10 6.98 9.34
CA ALA A 75 10.61 8.26 8.89
C ALA A 75 9.83 9.42 9.51
N GLY A 76 8.51 9.28 9.61
CA GLY A 76 7.67 10.29 10.26
C GLY A 76 8.06 10.54 11.70
N LEU A 77 8.30 9.47 12.46
CA LEU A 77 8.75 9.58 13.85
C LEU A 77 10.11 10.26 13.97
N LEU A 78 11.04 9.93 13.07
CA LEU A 78 12.37 10.54 13.08
C LEU A 78 12.30 12.04 12.77
N VAL A 79 11.48 12.43 11.79
CA VAL A 79 11.27 13.82 11.44
C VAL A 79 10.74 14.60 12.64
N GLN A 80 9.78 14.04 13.36
CA GLN A 80 9.21 14.66 14.53
C GLN A 80 10.24 14.84 15.63
N GLN A 81 11.09 13.86 15.87
CA GLN A 81 12.17 13.94 16.85
C GLN A 81 13.15 15.06 16.52
N GLU A 82 13.56 15.16 15.26
CA GLU A 82 14.47 16.21 14.83
C GLU A 82 13.85 17.59 15.00
N ALA A 83 12.61 17.75 14.57
CA ALA A 83 11.91 19.03 14.71
C ALA A 83 11.78 19.44 16.18
N TYR A 84 11.44 18.50 17.05
CA TYR A 84 11.32 18.75 18.48
C TYR A 84 12.66 19.13 19.08
N ALA A 85 13.71 18.40 18.72
CA ALA A 85 15.07 18.67 19.23
C ALA A 85 15.55 20.07 18.86
N GLN A 86 15.27 20.51 17.62
CA GLN A 86 15.66 21.85 17.18
C GLN A 86 14.95 22.94 17.95
N VAL A 87 13.65 22.81 18.15
CA VAL A 87 12.88 23.78 18.92
C VAL A 87 13.34 23.84 20.37
N SER A 88 13.53 22.69 20.99
CA SER A 88 14.04 22.60 22.38
C SER A 88 15.42 23.23 22.54
N GLN A 89 16.30 23.00 21.56
CA GLN A 89 17.65 23.58 21.58
C GLN A 89 17.61 25.10 21.44
N LYS A 90 16.73 25.60 20.58
CA LYS A 90 16.57 27.05 20.38
C LYS A 90 16.03 27.72 21.63
N ASP A 91 15.12 27.08 22.34
CA ASP A 91 14.57 27.64 23.57
C ASP A 91 15.60 27.71 24.69
N LYS A 92 16.66 26.93 24.65
CA LYS A 92 17.75 26.96 25.61
C LYS A 92 18.79 28.06 25.34
N GLU A 93 18.77 28.62 24.17
CA GLU A 93 19.64 29.75 23.82
C GLU A 93 19.07 31.07 24.33
#